data_6d125fbac794a7bcb12b9283bffbb662
#
_entry.id   6d125fbac794a7bcb12b9283bffbb662
#
_cell.length_a   1.000
_cell.length_b   1.000
_cell.length_c   1.000
_cell.angle_alpha   90.00
_cell.angle_beta   90.00
_cell.angle_gamma   90.00
#
_symmetry.space_group_name_H-M   'P 1'
#
loop_
_entity.id
_entity.type
_entity.pdbx_description
1 polymer ?
#
loop_
_entity_poly.entity_id
_entity_poly.type
_entity_poly.pdbx_seq_one_letter_code
_entity_poly.pdbx_strand_id
1 'polypeptide(L)'
;MKKGIPYENNSVDAVYHSHLLEHLDRSNVRGFLMEVFRVLKPNGIQRIVVPDLYLLCKSYIDNYEKCFLNNQISQRHEDYIAAILEQSVRKEAYGSSKQNKIFRIIENFILGDARKRGETHQWMYDRVNLSNILSEIGFKDIKVQTFSKSEISNWTKYRLDLDNEDREYKKGS
;
A
#
# COMPACT_ATOMS: atom_id res chain seq x y z
N MET A 1 -16.06 7.15 0.26
CA MET A 1 -15.96 8.61 0.57
C MET A 1 -17.28 9.27 0.24
N LYS A 2 -17.98 9.87 1.21
CA LYS A 2 -19.29 10.51 0.97
C LYS A 2 -19.19 11.90 0.32
N LYS A 3 -18.01 12.52 0.21
CA LYS A 3 -17.87 13.91 -0.29
C LYS A 3 -16.80 14.10 -1.41
N GLY A 4 -16.20 13.04 -1.92
CA GLY A 4 -15.14 13.16 -2.94
C GLY A 4 -13.88 13.90 -2.46
N ILE A 5 -12.94 14.13 -3.38
CA ILE A 5 -11.75 14.96 -3.16
C ILE A 5 -12.14 16.44 -3.35
N PRO A 6 -11.82 17.37 -2.42
CA PRO A 6 -12.31 18.75 -2.43
C PRO A 6 -11.55 19.65 -3.44
N TYR A 7 -11.39 19.16 -4.65
CA TYR A 7 -10.80 19.89 -5.78
C TYR A 7 -11.71 19.80 -7.00
N GLU A 8 -11.65 20.79 -7.86
CA GLU A 8 -12.39 20.83 -9.12
C GLU A 8 -11.85 19.78 -10.11
N ASN A 9 -12.63 19.45 -11.12
CA ASN A 9 -12.19 18.58 -12.21
C ASN A 9 -10.99 19.21 -12.91
N ASN A 10 -10.00 18.40 -13.28
CA ASN A 10 -8.83 18.83 -14.05
C ASN A 10 -8.09 20.03 -13.43
N SER A 11 -7.96 20.07 -12.11
CA SER A 11 -7.35 21.20 -11.39
C SER A 11 -5.97 20.90 -10.81
N VAL A 12 -5.60 19.63 -10.65
CA VAL A 12 -4.40 19.20 -9.95
C VAL A 12 -3.38 18.61 -10.92
N ASP A 13 -2.11 19.01 -10.81
CA ASP A 13 -1.03 18.53 -11.68
C ASP A 13 -0.51 17.14 -11.28
N ALA A 14 -0.49 16.86 -9.97
CA ALA A 14 -0.03 15.58 -9.46
C ALA A 14 -0.77 15.17 -8.19
N VAL A 15 -1.01 13.88 -8.02
CA VAL A 15 -1.52 13.28 -6.79
C VAL A 15 -0.54 12.21 -6.32
N TYR A 16 -0.13 12.30 -5.07
CA TYR A 16 0.70 11.31 -4.40
C TYR A 16 -0.04 10.73 -3.20
N HIS A 17 0.02 9.41 -3.06
CA HIS A 17 -0.35 8.75 -1.82
C HIS A 17 0.51 7.52 -1.61
N SER A 18 0.84 7.28 -0.35
CA SER A 18 1.66 6.18 0.12
C SER A 18 0.94 5.49 1.27
N HIS A 19 0.96 4.16 1.28
CA HIS A 19 0.35 3.34 2.33
C HIS A 19 -1.11 3.73 2.62
N LEU A 20 -1.89 3.89 1.57
CA LEU A 20 -3.30 4.27 1.67
C LEU A 20 -4.24 3.21 1.09
N LEU A 21 -3.95 2.71 -0.13
CA LEU A 21 -4.89 1.83 -0.84
C LEU A 21 -5.12 0.50 -0.13
N GLU A 22 -4.09 -0.04 0.48
CA GLU A 22 -4.15 -1.30 1.24
C GLU A 22 -5.06 -1.22 2.46
N HIS A 23 -5.29 -0.02 2.99
CA HIS A 23 -6.18 0.22 4.13
C HIS A 23 -7.62 0.55 3.72
N LEU A 24 -7.87 0.82 2.46
CA LEU A 24 -9.22 1.05 1.96
C LEU A 24 -9.96 -0.27 1.75
N ASP A 25 -11.25 -0.29 2.09
CA ASP A 25 -12.12 -1.38 1.69
C ASP A 25 -12.08 -1.53 0.16
N ARG A 26 -11.93 -2.76 -0.33
CA ARG A 26 -11.77 -3.06 -1.74
C ARG A 26 -12.90 -2.50 -2.62
N SER A 27 -14.10 -2.42 -2.08
CA SER A 27 -15.25 -1.83 -2.78
C SER A 27 -15.11 -0.30 -2.97
N ASN A 28 -14.32 0.36 -2.13
CA ASN A 28 -14.14 1.82 -2.15
C ASN A 28 -12.93 2.27 -2.98
N VAL A 29 -11.96 1.38 -3.23
CA VAL A 29 -10.72 1.71 -3.94
C VAL A 29 -10.99 2.29 -5.32
N ARG A 30 -11.88 1.65 -6.10
CA ARG A 30 -12.23 2.13 -7.44
C ARG A 30 -12.83 3.53 -7.39
N GLY A 31 -13.75 3.79 -6.47
CA GLY A 31 -14.34 5.12 -6.29
C GLY A 31 -13.31 6.18 -5.90
N PHE A 32 -12.36 5.85 -5.03
CA PHE A 32 -11.27 6.75 -4.66
C PHE A 32 -10.36 7.07 -5.86
N LEU A 33 -9.93 6.05 -6.62
CA LEU A 33 -9.08 6.25 -7.80
C LEU A 33 -9.80 7.01 -8.93
N MET A 34 -11.11 6.84 -9.11
CA MET A 34 -11.91 7.64 -10.02
C MET A 34 -11.95 9.12 -9.61
N GLU A 35 -12.02 9.41 -8.32
CA GLU A 35 -11.94 10.79 -7.80
C GLU A 35 -10.54 11.39 -8.03
N VAL A 36 -9.47 10.62 -7.85
CA VAL A 36 -8.11 11.05 -8.21
C VAL A 36 -8.03 11.36 -9.70
N PHE A 37 -8.55 10.47 -10.54
CA PHE A 37 -8.58 10.67 -12.00
C PHE A 37 -9.36 11.94 -12.41
N ARG A 38 -10.49 12.20 -11.73
CA ARG A 38 -11.34 13.38 -11.97
C ARG A 38 -10.62 14.69 -11.69
N VAL A 39 -9.86 14.78 -10.59
CA VAL A 39 -9.19 16.01 -10.18
C VAL A 39 -7.89 16.27 -10.94
N LEU A 40 -7.24 15.23 -11.45
CA LEU A 40 -6.02 15.36 -12.24
C LEU A 40 -6.28 16.07 -13.55
N LYS A 41 -5.42 17.01 -13.91
CA LYS A 41 -5.37 17.63 -15.22
C LYS A 41 -5.08 16.60 -16.32
N PRO A 42 -5.42 16.89 -17.59
CA PRO A 42 -4.87 16.12 -18.71
C PRO A 42 -3.34 16.05 -18.61
N ASN A 43 -2.78 14.84 -18.73
CA ASN A 43 -1.35 14.52 -18.49
C ASN A 43 -0.87 14.73 -17.03
N GLY A 44 -1.78 14.92 -16.08
CA GLY A 44 -1.44 14.92 -14.66
C GLY A 44 -0.96 13.54 -14.20
N ILE A 45 -0.16 13.50 -13.15
CA ILE A 45 0.54 12.30 -12.70
C ILE A 45 -0.05 11.81 -11.39
N GLN A 46 -0.42 10.54 -11.33
CA GLN A 46 -0.65 9.84 -10.07
C GLN A 46 0.57 9.00 -9.70
N ARG A 47 1.07 9.18 -8.48
CA ARG A 47 2.08 8.31 -7.88
C ARG A 47 1.50 7.57 -6.69
N ILE A 48 1.62 6.25 -6.71
CA ILE A 48 1.08 5.32 -5.72
C ILE A 48 2.24 4.53 -5.14
N VAL A 49 2.30 4.45 -3.81
CA VAL A 49 3.19 3.53 -3.08
C VAL A 49 2.33 2.62 -2.24
N VAL A 50 2.48 1.33 -2.44
CA VAL A 50 1.80 0.24 -1.70
C VAL A 50 2.79 -0.91 -1.50
N PRO A 51 2.60 -1.76 -0.47
CA PRO A 51 3.35 -3.00 -0.36
C PRO A 51 3.16 -3.87 -1.61
N ASP A 52 4.26 -4.29 -2.23
CA ASP A 52 4.24 -5.14 -3.43
C ASP A 52 4.29 -6.62 -3.02
N LEU A 53 3.16 -7.32 -3.16
CA LEU A 53 3.06 -8.75 -2.85
C LEU A 53 4.07 -9.58 -3.65
N TYR A 54 4.32 -9.23 -4.91
CA TYR A 54 5.30 -9.93 -5.73
C TYR A 54 6.70 -9.86 -5.12
N LEU A 55 7.14 -8.67 -4.68
CA LEU A 55 8.46 -8.48 -4.09
C LEU A 55 8.60 -9.22 -2.76
N LEU A 56 7.55 -9.23 -1.92
CA LEU A 56 7.53 -9.98 -0.67
C LEU A 56 7.69 -11.48 -0.91
N CYS A 57 6.88 -12.04 -1.81
CA CYS A 57 6.94 -13.46 -2.16
C CYS A 57 8.27 -13.84 -2.82
N LYS A 58 8.76 -12.99 -3.74
CA LYS A 58 10.04 -13.21 -4.40
C LYS A 58 11.20 -13.23 -3.41
N SER A 59 11.26 -12.29 -2.50
CA SER A 59 12.30 -12.22 -1.47
C SER A 59 12.31 -13.45 -0.57
N TYR A 60 11.12 -13.95 -0.19
CA TYR A 60 10.99 -15.20 0.55
C TYR A 60 11.52 -16.39 -0.25
N ILE A 61 11.10 -16.53 -1.51
CA ILE A 61 11.52 -17.65 -2.38
C ILE A 61 13.03 -17.61 -2.62
N ASP A 62 13.58 -16.44 -2.99
CA ASP A 62 15.01 -16.27 -3.23
C ASP A 62 15.84 -16.63 -1.97
N ASN A 63 15.38 -16.26 -0.79
CA ASN A 63 16.06 -16.62 0.46
C ASN A 63 15.90 -18.10 0.81
N TYR A 64 14.70 -18.67 0.61
CA TYR A 64 14.46 -20.10 0.81
C TYR A 64 15.39 -20.96 -0.05
N GLU A 65 15.50 -20.66 -1.33
CA GLU A 65 16.39 -21.36 -2.25
C GLU A 65 17.86 -21.27 -1.82
N LYS A 66 18.31 -20.10 -1.40
CA LYS A 66 19.68 -19.91 -0.88
C LYS A 66 19.95 -20.79 0.36
N CYS A 67 19.00 -20.82 1.29
CA CYS A 67 19.14 -21.62 2.51
C CYS A 67 19.12 -23.12 2.21
N PHE A 68 18.15 -23.56 1.38
CA PHE A 68 17.90 -24.96 1.12
C PHE A 68 18.98 -25.58 0.17
N LEU A 69 19.28 -24.89 -0.93
CA LEU A 69 20.20 -25.41 -1.96
C LEU A 69 21.67 -25.24 -1.57
N ASN A 70 22.03 -24.20 -0.85
CA ASN A 70 23.42 -23.91 -0.50
C ASN A 70 23.78 -24.32 0.95
N ASN A 71 22.86 -24.98 1.66
CA ASN A 71 23.05 -25.39 3.05
C ASN A 71 23.48 -24.23 3.98
N GLN A 72 23.09 -23.00 3.62
CA GLN A 72 23.35 -21.79 4.39
C GLN A 72 22.20 -21.55 5.34
N ILE A 73 22.40 -21.80 6.62
CA ILE A 73 21.42 -21.43 7.64
C ILE A 73 21.41 -19.91 7.75
N SER A 74 20.38 -19.28 7.17
CA SER A 74 20.16 -17.86 7.37
C SER A 74 19.45 -17.65 8.70
N GLN A 75 20.11 -17.03 9.65
CA GLN A 75 19.49 -16.60 10.92
C GLN A 75 18.33 -15.60 10.71
N ARG A 76 18.17 -15.08 9.50
CA ARG A 76 17.16 -14.08 9.13
C ARG A 76 16.04 -14.65 8.25
N HIS A 77 15.90 -15.97 8.12
CA HIS A 77 14.83 -16.55 7.31
C HIS A 77 13.44 -16.21 7.86
N GLU A 78 13.30 -16.21 9.17
CA GLU A 78 12.05 -15.83 9.86
C GLU A 78 11.63 -14.38 9.54
N ASP A 79 12.58 -13.46 9.25
CA ASP A 79 12.26 -12.07 8.90
C ASP A 79 11.44 -12.00 7.60
N TYR A 80 11.69 -12.88 6.63
CA TYR A 80 10.95 -12.91 5.36
C TYR A 80 9.53 -13.45 5.55
N ILE A 81 9.36 -14.43 6.45
CA ILE A 81 8.03 -14.93 6.84
C ILE A 81 7.27 -13.84 7.57
N ALA A 82 7.92 -13.20 8.56
CA ALA A 82 7.34 -12.10 9.32
C ALA A 82 6.89 -10.96 8.42
N ALA A 83 7.71 -10.55 7.43
CA ALA A 83 7.37 -9.49 6.48
C ALA A 83 6.08 -9.80 5.68
N ILE A 84 5.91 -11.05 5.21
CA ILE A 84 4.67 -11.46 4.53
C ILE A 84 3.48 -11.41 5.48
N LEU A 85 3.64 -11.93 6.71
CA LEU A 85 2.56 -11.96 7.69
C LEU A 85 2.16 -10.57 8.18
N GLU A 86 3.11 -9.67 8.38
CA GLU A 86 2.86 -8.28 8.80
C GLU A 86 2.11 -7.48 7.74
N GLN A 87 2.44 -7.70 6.47
CA GLN A 87 1.80 -7.02 5.36
C GLN A 87 0.50 -7.69 4.90
N SER A 88 0.21 -8.92 5.37
CA SER A 88 -0.98 -9.64 4.93
C SER A 88 -2.28 -9.02 5.44
N VAL A 89 -3.35 -9.28 4.69
CA VAL A 89 -4.72 -8.84 5.04
C VAL A 89 -5.14 -9.46 6.38
N ARG A 90 -5.59 -8.63 7.30
CA ARG A 90 -6.10 -9.05 8.62
C ARG A 90 -7.56 -8.66 8.77
N LYS A 91 -8.36 -9.62 9.20
CA LYS A 91 -9.78 -9.35 9.54
C LYS A 91 -9.92 -8.62 10.87
N GLU A 92 -8.93 -8.73 11.75
CA GLU A 92 -8.93 -8.17 13.10
C GLU A 92 -7.57 -7.51 13.39
N ALA A 93 -7.57 -6.45 14.22
CA ALA A 93 -6.35 -5.83 14.71
C ALA A 93 -5.51 -6.84 15.50
N TYR A 94 -4.18 -6.70 15.44
CA TYR A 94 -3.26 -7.56 16.17
C TYR A 94 -3.56 -7.51 17.67
N GLY A 95 -3.71 -8.69 18.30
CA GLY A 95 -3.99 -8.81 19.73
C GLY A 95 -5.48 -8.93 20.10
N SER A 96 -6.40 -8.56 19.23
CA SER A 96 -7.85 -8.64 19.49
C SER A 96 -8.38 -10.07 19.62
N SER A 97 -7.69 -11.05 19.02
CA SER A 97 -8.06 -12.48 19.10
C SER A 97 -7.90 -13.09 20.49
N LYS A 98 -7.12 -12.47 21.39
CA LYS A 98 -6.91 -12.93 22.77
C LYS A 98 -7.81 -12.24 23.80
N GLN A 99 -8.58 -11.24 23.37
CA GLN A 99 -9.49 -10.50 24.29
C GLN A 99 -10.81 -11.24 24.48
N ASN A 100 -11.38 -11.09 25.68
CA ASN A 100 -12.73 -11.55 25.97
C ASN A 100 -13.74 -10.87 25.02
N LYS A 101 -14.67 -11.64 24.45
CA LYS A 101 -15.67 -11.15 23.48
C LYS A 101 -16.42 -9.89 23.96
N ILE A 102 -16.68 -9.77 25.25
CA ILE A 102 -17.37 -8.64 25.85
C ILE A 102 -16.52 -7.37 25.81
N PHE A 103 -15.23 -7.46 26.15
CA PHE A 103 -14.30 -6.32 26.05
C PHE A 103 -14.13 -5.86 24.61
N ARG A 104 -14.10 -6.79 23.64
CA ARG A 104 -14.03 -6.47 22.20
C ARG A 104 -15.28 -5.73 21.70
N ILE A 105 -16.46 -6.11 22.19
CA ILE A 105 -17.71 -5.39 21.85
C ILE A 105 -17.67 -3.97 22.40
N ILE A 106 -17.23 -3.78 23.64
CA ILE A 106 -17.09 -2.47 24.27
C ILE A 106 -16.03 -1.63 23.56
N GLU A 107 -14.88 -2.20 23.23
CA GLU A 107 -13.81 -1.52 22.50
C GLU A 107 -14.28 -1.09 21.09
N ASN A 108 -14.92 -1.98 20.34
CA ASN A 108 -15.49 -1.65 19.03
C ASN A 108 -16.62 -0.62 19.12
N PHE A 109 -17.35 -0.56 20.24
CA PHE A 109 -18.38 0.43 20.47
C PHE A 109 -17.79 1.81 20.78
N ILE A 110 -16.72 1.88 21.57
CA ILE A 110 -16.08 3.14 22.01
C ILE A 110 -15.12 3.66 20.93
N LEU A 111 -14.26 2.79 20.37
CA LEU A 111 -13.20 3.16 19.43
C LEU A 111 -13.57 2.93 17.96
N GLY A 112 -14.67 2.24 17.70
CA GLY A 112 -15.08 1.82 16.37
C GLY A 112 -14.33 0.56 15.88
N ASP A 113 -14.78 -0.02 14.77
CA ASP A 113 -14.17 -1.19 14.13
C ASP A 113 -12.74 -0.84 13.64
N ALA A 114 -11.72 -1.61 14.05
CA ALA A 114 -10.32 -1.44 13.67
C ALA A 114 -10.11 -1.38 12.14
N ARG A 115 -10.92 -2.12 11.37
CA ARG A 115 -10.92 -2.07 9.90
C ARG A 115 -11.36 -0.70 9.37
N LYS A 116 -12.33 -0.06 10.03
CA LYS A 116 -12.83 1.28 9.67
C LYS A 116 -11.90 2.39 10.13
N ARG A 117 -11.03 2.11 11.09
CA ARG A 117 -10.00 3.05 11.57
C ARG A 117 -8.74 3.05 10.70
N GLY A 118 -8.63 2.16 9.70
CA GLY A 118 -7.45 2.05 8.83
C GLY A 118 -6.24 1.37 9.49
N GLU A 119 -6.45 0.62 10.58
CA GLU A 119 -5.36 -0.05 11.31
C GLU A 119 -4.96 -1.39 10.69
N THR A 120 -5.75 -1.90 9.77
CA THR A 120 -5.51 -3.21 9.15
C THR A 120 -5.49 -3.10 7.63
N HIS A 121 -4.61 -3.87 7.00
CA HIS A 121 -4.65 -4.01 5.55
C HIS A 121 -5.95 -4.73 5.14
N GLN A 122 -6.66 -4.15 4.19
CA GLN A 122 -7.88 -4.71 3.62
C GLN A 122 -7.59 -5.53 2.37
N TRP A 123 -6.48 -5.24 1.68
CA TRP A 123 -6.05 -5.92 0.47
C TRP A 123 -4.54 -5.80 0.28
N MET A 124 -3.97 -6.72 -0.51
CA MET A 124 -2.59 -6.64 -0.97
C MET A 124 -2.55 -6.41 -2.47
N TYR A 125 -1.66 -5.52 -2.86
CA TYR A 125 -1.47 -5.16 -4.25
C TYR A 125 -0.21 -5.79 -4.83
N ASP A 126 -0.24 -6.03 -6.12
CA ASP A 126 0.91 -6.30 -6.96
C ASP A 126 0.80 -5.46 -8.25
N ARG A 127 1.81 -5.55 -9.08
CA ARG A 127 1.90 -4.78 -10.33
C ARG A 127 0.77 -5.10 -11.30
N VAL A 128 0.26 -6.34 -11.29
CA VAL A 128 -0.77 -6.78 -12.22
C VAL A 128 -2.13 -6.26 -11.79
N ASN A 129 -2.53 -6.56 -10.54
CA ASN A 129 -3.87 -6.19 -10.08
C ASN A 129 -4.06 -4.67 -9.99
N LEU A 130 -3.04 -3.92 -9.57
CA LEU A 130 -3.10 -2.46 -9.49
C LEU A 130 -3.13 -1.83 -10.89
N SER A 131 -2.28 -2.30 -11.82
CA SER A 131 -2.28 -1.79 -13.20
C SER A 131 -3.60 -2.04 -13.91
N ASN A 132 -4.24 -3.19 -13.68
CA ASN A 132 -5.55 -3.49 -14.26
C ASN A 132 -6.62 -2.49 -13.76
N ILE A 133 -6.68 -2.24 -12.45
CA ILE A 133 -7.64 -1.27 -11.88
C ILE A 133 -7.42 0.12 -12.47
N LEU A 134 -6.16 0.56 -12.54
CA LEU A 134 -5.81 1.89 -13.08
C LEU A 134 -6.18 2.01 -14.57
N SER A 135 -5.86 0.99 -15.37
CA SER A 135 -6.19 0.95 -16.81
C SER A 135 -7.70 1.01 -17.05
N GLU A 136 -8.49 0.28 -16.26
CA GLU A 136 -9.96 0.29 -16.35
C GLU A 136 -10.58 1.64 -16.01
N ILE A 137 -9.92 2.45 -15.16
CA ILE A 137 -10.36 3.81 -14.83
C ILE A 137 -10.01 4.80 -15.95
N GLY A 138 -8.98 4.51 -16.75
CA GLY A 138 -8.53 5.33 -17.85
C GLY A 138 -7.12 5.90 -17.72
N PHE A 139 -6.39 5.56 -16.67
CA PHE A 139 -4.97 5.90 -16.57
C PHE A 139 -4.17 5.23 -17.68
N LYS A 140 -3.18 5.95 -18.20
CA LYS A 140 -2.28 5.50 -19.26
C LYS A 140 -0.83 5.59 -18.79
N ASP A 141 0.08 4.98 -19.53
CA ASP A 141 1.52 5.02 -19.25
C ASP A 141 1.88 4.55 -17.84
N ILE A 142 1.18 3.51 -17.38
CA ILE A 142 1.38 2.92 -16.05
C ILE A 142 2.76 2.27 -15.99
N LYS A 143 3.61 2.76 -15.09
CA LYS A 143 5.00 2.32 -14.95
C LYS A 143 5.32 2.00 -13.50
N VAL A 144 6.06 0.91 -13.27
CA VAL A 144 6.69 0.66 -11.98
C VAL A 144 7.93 1.55 -11.87
N GLN A 145 8.04 2.33 -10.81
CA GLN A 145 9.13 3.26 -10.57
C GLN A 145 9.85 2.93 -9.27
N THR A 146 11.11 3.32 -9.17
CA THR A 146 11.85 3.29 -7.91
C THR A 146 11.54 4.55 -7.08
N PHE A 147 11.88 4.52 -5.80
CA PHE A 147 11.68 5.66 -4.88
C PHE A 147 12.30 6.97 -5.40
N SER A 148 13.45 6.89 -6.10
CA SER A 148 14.21 8.04 -6.60
C SER A 148 13.75 8.57 -7.96
N LYS A 149 12.88 7.83 -8.68
CA LYS A 149 12.43 8.19 -10.04
C LYS A 149 10.95 8.49 -10.06
N SER A 150 10.58 9.59 -10.72
CA SER A 150 9.19 9.97 -10.98
C SER A 150 9.11 10.93 -12.15
N GLU A 151 8.01 10.91 -12.87
CA GLU A 151 7.66 11.93 -13.87
C GLU A 151 7.16 13.24 -13.20
N ILE A 152 6.91 13.24 -11.89
CA ILE A 152 6.57 14.44 -11.13
C ILE A 152 7.82 15.34 -11.07
N SER A 153 7.70 16.57 -11.55
CA SER A 153 8.81 17.53 -11.59
C SER A 153 9.41 17.75 -10.20
N ASN A 154 10.75 17.76 -10.12
CA ASN A 154 11.50 17.94 -8.89
C ASN A 154 11.19 16.90 -7.79
N TRP A 155 10.83 15.67 -8.18
CA TRP A 155 10.42 14.61 -7.26
C TRP A 155 11.34 14.45 -6.04
N THR A 156 12.65 14.38 -6.27
CA THR A 156 13.64 14.18 -5.20
C THR A 156 13.66 15.29 -4.15
N LYS A 157 13.22 16.50 -4.49
CA LYS A 157 13.12 17.62 -3.53
C LYS A 157 12.02 17.42 -2.50
N TYR A 158 10.96 16.67 -2.84
CA TYR A 158 9.85 16.42 -1.91
C TYR A 158 10.18 15.38 -0.85
N ARG A 159 11.17 14.51 -1.08
CA ARG A 159 11.64 13.47 -0.14
C ARG A 159 10.54 12.53 0.38
N LEU A 160 9.47 12.34 -0.35
CA LEU A 160 8.26 11.65 0.12
C LEU A 160 8.42 10.14 0.26
N ASP A 161 9.31 9.54 -0.54
CA ASP A 161 9.61 8.10 -0.49
C ASP A 161 10.94 7.80 0.23
N LEU A 162 11.46 8.76 1.00
CA LEU A 162 12.73 8.65 1.71
C LEU A 162 12.52 8.64 3.23
N ASP A 163 13.39 7.91 3.92
CA ASP A 163 13.51 8.02 5.38
C ASP A 163 14.37 9.23 5.79
N ASN A 164 14.58 9.41 7.09
CA ASN A 164 15.38 10.51 7.62
C ASN A 164 16.87 10.44 7.24
N GLU A 165 17.33 9.31 6.71
CA GLU A 165 18.72 9.09 6.30
C GLU A 165 18.89 9.04 4.77
N ASP A 166 17.93 9.59 4.02
CA ASP A 166 17.89 9.61 2.55
C ASP A 166 17.86 8.22 1.89
N ARG A 167 17.43 7.19 2.64
CA ARG A 167 17.23 5.84 2.11
C ARG A 167 15.78 5.64 1.74
N GLU A 168 15.53 4.66 0.87
CA GLU A 168 14.18 4.21 0.56
C GLU A 168 13.38 3.91 1.84
N TYR A 169 12.19 4.48 1.93
CA TYR A 169 11.31 4.22 3.06
C TYR A 169 10.80 2.77 3.04
N LYS A 170 11.41 1.93 3.86
CA LYS A 170 11.27 0.45 3.81
C LYS A 170 9.91 -0.11 4.19
N LYS A 171 8.90 0.67 4.47
CA LYS A 171 7.58 0.13 4.84
C LYS A 171 6.70 -0.20 3.64
N GLY A 172 7.24 -0.55 2.48
CA GLY A 172 6.38 -1.03 1.43
C GLY A 172 6.82 -0.80 -0.01
N SER A 173 8.08 -0.72 -0.25
CA SER A 173 8.59 -0.80 -1.64
C SER A 173 8.90 -2.23 -1.99
#